data_208f78345f2d3078acfd6e0c608a7b41
#
_entry.id   208f78345f2d3078acfd6e0c608a7b41
#
_cell.length_a   1.000
_cell.length_b   1.000
_cell.length_c   1.000
_cell.angle_alpha   90.00
_cell.angle_beta   90.00
_cell.angle_gamma   90.00
#
_symmetry.space_group_name_H-M   'P 1'
#
loop_
_entity.id
_entity.type
_entity.pdbx_description
1 polymer ?
#
loop_
_entity_poly.entity_id
_entity_poly.type
_entity_poly.pdbx_seq_one_letter_code
_entity_poly.pdbx_strand_id
1 'polypeptide(L)'
;MLSAMPIFPLPDCVLLPGGLLPLHVFEQRYRELTRDCLAGPRLMAIARLRAGYETDYHGRPPVHSHIGIGRVIDSEEQDDGRYLLVLGGVARADIVDELPPRRSYREVRARLLRDTATHAGTLHDCRDQLVAICDHIAQLVEGGEALRELVRSGEPGECADAVAAAIVRDVDERQRLLECQCPQTRIDRTLELAGALLGRLSPYSN
;
A
#
# COMPACT_ATOMS: atom_id res chain seq x y z
N MET A 1 15.59 -1.96 11.48
CA MET A 1 15.08 -3.33 11.66
C MET A 1 13.85 -3.29 12.55
N LEU A 2 12.74 -3.93 12.15
CA LEU A 2 11.53 -4.09 12.94
C LEU A 2 11.53 -5.52 13.50
N SER A 3 11.51 -5.66 14.82
CA SER A 3 11.82 -6.95 15.48
C SER A 3 10.63 -7.90 15.62
N ALA A 4 9.42 -7.40 15.63
CA ALA A 4 8.18 -8.18 15.73
C ALA A 4 7.04 -7.38 15.10
N MET A 5 7.03 -7.31 13.76
CA MET A 5 5.99 -6.63 13.01
C MET A 5 4.82 -7.60 12.80
N PRO A 6 3.62 -7.30 13.32
CA PRO A 6 2.44 -8.10 13.02
C PRO A 6 2.10 -7.97 11.54
N ILE A 7 1.82 -9.09 10.88
CA ILE A 7 1.39 -9.10 9.49
C ILE A 7 -0.07 -9.54 9.37
N PHE A 8 -0.79 -8.85 8.49
CA PHE A 8 -2.13 -9.20 8.05
C PHE A 8 -2.05 -9.70 6.60
N PRO A 9 -1.99 -11.02 6.39
CA PRO A 9 -1.96 -11.61 5.07
C PRO A 9 -3.31 -11.46 4.37
N LEU A 10 -3.29 -10.95 3.13
CA LEU A 10 -4.47 -10.77 2.30
C LEU A 10 -4.17 -11.24 0.86
N PRO A 11 -5.13 -11.87 0.16
CA PRO A 11 -4.88 -12.39 -1.19
C PRO A 11 -4.69 -11.27 -2.23
N ASP A 12 -5.61 -10.33 -2.28
CA ASP A 12 -5.73 -9.36 -3.35
C ASP A 12 -5.55 -7.92 -2.83
N CYS A 13 -4.60 -7.74 -1.91
CA CYS A 13 -4.37 -6.45 -1.29
C CYS A 13 -2.89 -6.12 -1.15
N VAL A 14 -2.53 -4.91 -1.59
CA VAL A 14 -1.20 -4.32 -1.44
C VAL A 14 -1.37 -2.89 -0.94
N LEU A 15 -0.72 -2.58 0.17
CA LEU A 15 -0.71 -1.23 0.75
C LEU A 15 0.56 -0.49 0.34
N LEU A 16 0.42 0.47 -0.56
CA LEU A 16 1.50 1.38 -0.95
C LEU A 16 1.64 2.52 0.07
N PRO A 17 2.84 3.09 0.25
CA PRO A 17 3.00 4.34 1.00
C PRO A 17 2.07 5.44 0.46
N GLY A 18 1.49 6.25 1.35
CA GLY A 18 0.50 7.27 0.98
C GLY A 18 -0.90 6.74 0.65
N GLY A 19 -1.07 5.43 0.52
CA GLY A 19 -2.37 4.81 0.25
C GLY A 19 -3.23 4.65 1.50
N LEU A 20 -4.55 4.60 1.30
CA LEU A 20 -5.54 4.28 2.33
C LEU A 20 -6.13 2.90 2.08
N LEU A 21 -6.29 2.13 3.15
CA LEU A 21 -6.86 0.79 3.10
C LEU A 21 -7.92 0.63 4.18
N PRO A 22 -9.22 0.70 3.82
CA PRO A 22 -10.28 0.33 4.75
C PRO A 22 -10.34 -1.19 4.88
N LEU A 23 -10.46 -1.68 6.11
CA LEU A 23 -10.55 -3.09 6.45
C LEU A 23 -11.74 -3.35 7.36
N HIS A 24 -12.45 -4.45 7.10
CA HIS A 24 -13.41 -5.04 8.02
C HIS A 24 -12.79 -6.30 8.63
N VAL A 25 -12.48 -6.24 9.92
CA VAL A 25 -11.77 -7.30 10.65
C VAL A 25 -12.76 -8.14 11.44
N PHE A 26 -12.99 -9.38 11.00
CA PHE A 26 -13.95 -10.31 11.61
C PHE A 26 -13.32 -11.61 12.12
N GLU A 27 -12.21 -12.08 11.52
CA GLU A 27 -11.51 -13.29 11.95
C GLU A 27 -10.88 -13.10 13.33
N GLN A 28 -11.01 -14.08 14.22
CA GLN A 28 -10.53 -14.01 15.61
C GLN A 28 -9.04 -13.65 15.71
N ARG A 29 -8.18 -14.24 14.87
CA ARG A 29 -6.74 -13.97 14.86
C ARG A 29 -6.42 -12.51 14.49
N TYR A 30 -7.20 -11.92 13.61
CA TYR A 30 -6.99 -10.53 13.18
C TYR A 30 -7.68 -9.52 14.10
N ARG A 31 -8.71 -9.94 14.83
CA ARG A 31 -9.28 -9.13 15.93
C ARG A 31 -8.27 -9.02 17.08
N GLU A 32 -7.54 -10.10 17.40
CA GLU A 32 -6.45 -10.07 18.38
C GLU A 32 -5.30 -9.18 17.90
N LEU A 33 -4.85 -9.34 16.64
CA LEU A 33 -3.84 -8.48 16.02
C LEU A 33 -4.23 -7.00 16.12
N THR A 34 -5.48 -6.66 15.79
CA THR A 34 -5.98 -5.29 15.84
C THR A 34 -5.94 -4.74 17.26
N ARG A 35 -6.41 -5.49 18.24
CA ARG A 35 -6.40 -5.09 19.66
C ARG A 35 -4.96 -4.80 20.13
N ASP A 36 -4.04 -5.72 19.85
CA ASP A 36 -2.63 -5.56 20.23
C ASP A 36 -1.99 -4.36 19.50
N CYS A 37 -2.32 -4.16 18.23
CA CYS A 37 -1.87 -3.02 17.43
C CYS A 37 -2.36 -1.68 18.02
N LEU A 38 -3.65 -1.61 18.40
CA LEU A 38 -4.25 -0.40 18.99
C LEU A 38 -3.68 -0.09 20.38
N ALA A 39 -3.35 -1.11 21.17
CA ALA A 39 -2.69 -0.96 22.46
C ALA A 39 -1.19 -0.59 22.35
N GLY A 40 -0.62 -0.72 21.19
CA GLY A 40 0.81 -0.51 20.90
C GLY A 40 1.09 0.69 19.99
N PRO A 41 2.05 0.54 19.05
CA PRO A 41 2.49 1.63 18.16
C PRO A 41 1.49 1.95 17.05
N ARG A 42 0.36 1.25 16.96
CA ARG A 42 -0.67 1.36 15.92
C ARG A 42 -0.13 1.04 14.51
N LEU A 43 0.84 0.14 14.43
CA LEU A 43 1.46 -0.29 13.17
C LEU A 43 1.20 -1.77 12.92
N MET A 44 0.84 -2.12 11.68
CA MET A 44 0.79 -3.47 11.17
C MET A 44 1.23 -3.50 9.71
N ALA A 45 1.62 -4.65 9.20
CA ALA A 45 1.99 -4.79 7.80
C ALA A 45 0.92 -5.55 7.03
N ILE A 46 0.64 -5.12 5.81
CA ILE A 46 -0.15 -5.86 4.83
C ILE A 46 0.81 -6.70 3.99
N ALA A 47 0.60 -8.01 4.02
CA ALA A 47 1.39 -8.98 3.28
C ALA A 47 0.52 -9.69 2.26
N ARG A 48 0.85 -9.54 0.96
CA ARG A 48 0.10 -10.23 -0.08
C ARG A 48 0.39 -11.73 -0.05
N LEU A 49 -0.65 -12.55 -0.05
CA LEU A 49 -0.56 -14.00 -0.19
C LEU A 49 -0.07 -14.39 -1.60
N ARG A 50 0.77 -15.43 -1.68
CA ARG A 50 1.15 -16.01 -2.98
C ARG A 50 0.07 -16.95 -3.48
N ALA A 51 0.00 -17.15 -4.78
CA ALA A 51 -0.91 -18.10 -5.40
C ALA A 51 -0.80 -19.49 -4.75
N GLY A 52 -1.92 -20.19 -4.62
CA GLY A 52 -2.01 -21.51 -3.98
C GLY A 52 -2.21 -21.45 -2.45
N TYR A 53 -2.46 -20.27 -1.90
CA TYR A 53 -2.72 -20.07 -0.47
C TYR A 53 -4.02 -20.74 0.00
N GLU A 54 -4.94 -21.03 -0.89
CA GLU A 54 -6.29 -21.53 -0.60
C GLU A 54 -6.25 -22.88 0.14
N THR A 55 -5.24 -23.70 -0.15
CA THR A 55 -5.08 -25.03 0.45
C THR A 55 -4.65 -24.99 1.90
N ASP A 56 -4.04 -23.88 2.36
CA ASP A 56 -3.54 -23.69 3.73
C ASP A 56 -3.93 -22.31 4.31
N TYR A 57 -5.06 -21.74 3.88
CA TYR A 57 -5.47 -20.39 4.29
C TYR A 57 -5.48 -20.16 5.80
N HIS A 58 -5.90 -21.17 6.58
CA HIS A 58 -5.96 -21.10 8.05
C HIS A 58 -4.62 -21.40 8.73
N GLY A 59 -3.65 -21.88 7.96
CA GLY A 59 -2.29 -22.13 8.43
C GLY A 59 -1.36 -20.92 8.25
N ARG A 60 -0.21 -21.17 7.65
CA ARG A 60 0.81 -20.13 7.37
C ARG A 60 1.19 -20.10 5.88
N PRO A 61 0.24 -19.82 5.00
CA PRO A 61 0.50 -19.83 3.57
C PRO A 61 1.59 -18.81 3.22
N PRO A 62 2.38 -19.06 2.17
CA PRO A 62 3.47 -18.17 1.77
C PRO A 62 2.94 -16.79 1.36
N VAL A 63 3.68 -15.77 1.75
CA VAL A 63 3.44 -14.36 1.39
C VAL A 63 4.57 -13.84 0.49
N HIS A 64 4.33 -12.72 -0.20
CA HIS A 64 5.38 -11.97 -0.84
C HIS A 64 6.33 -11.40 0.23
N SER A 65 7.64 -11.34 -0.08
CA SER A 65 8.64 -10.83 0.86
C SER A 65 8.53 -9.31 1.08
N HIS A 66 8.09 -8.56 0.07
CA HIS A 66 7.88 -7.13 0.17
C HIS A 66 6.46 -6.83 0.67
N ILE A 67 6.40 -6.06 1.74
CA ILE A 67 5.17 -5.75 2.49
C ILE A 67 4.99 -4.25 2.67
N GLY A 68 3.74 -3.81 2.70
CA GLY A 68 3.39 -2.42 3.03
C GLY A 68 3.16 -2.26 4.53
N ILE A 69 3.86 -1.33 5.17
CA ILE A 69 3.63 -0.96 6.56
C ILE A 69 2.50 0.06 6.63
N GLY A 70 1.46 -0.25 7.40
CA GLY A 70 0.32 0.63 7.65
C GLY A 70 0.27 1.12 9.09
N ARG A 71 -0.16 2.36 9.26
CA ARG A 71 -0.56 2.94 10.55
C ARG A 71 -2.08 2.95 10.62
N VAL A 72 -2.66 2.51 11.73
CA VAL A 72 -4.09 2.68 11.99
C VAL A 72 -4.37 4.16 12.22
N ILE A 73 -5.07 4.79 11.27
CA ILE A 73 -5.49 6.20 11.31
C ILE A 73 -6.88 6.37 11.86
N ASP A 74 -7.74 5.37 11.65
CA ASP A 74 -9.09 5.34 12.19
C ASP A 74 -9.48 3.91 12.58
N SER A 75 -10.32 3.77 13.62
CA SER A 75 -10.76 2.45 14.12
C SER A 75 -12.05 2.54 14.90
N GLU A 76 -12.97 1.62 14.62
CA GLU A 76 -14.22 1.46 15.35
C GLU A 76 -14.38 -0.02 15.75
N GLU A 77 -14.55 -0.28 17.05
CA GLU A 77 -14.92 -1.61 17.55
C GLU A 77 -16.44 -1.73 17.55
N GLN A 78 -16.95 -2.79 16.93
CA GLN A 78 -18.37 -3.09 16.86
C GLN A 78 -18.83 -3.91 18.07
N ASP A 79 -20.12 -3.92 18.40
CA ASP A 79 -20.71 -4.62 19.56
C ASP A 79 -20.39 -6.13 19.57
N ASP A 80 -20.20 -6.75 18.40
CA ASP A 80 -19.83 -8.16 18.26
C ASP A 80 -18.29 -8.40 18.30
N GLY A 81 -17.52 -7.35 18.56
CA GLY A 81 -16.06 -7.34 18.67
C GLY A 81 -15.33 -7.41 17.34
N ARG A 82 -16.00 -7.18 16.20
CA ARG A 82 -15.36 -6.90 14.92
C ARG A 82 -14.82 -5.47 14.90
N TYR A 83 -13.91 -5.20 13.96
CA TYR A 83 -13.36 -3.84 13.81
C TYR A 83 -13.55 -3.33 12.38
N LEU A 84 -13.89 -2.07 12.27
CA LEU A 84 -13.69 -1.29 11.06
C LEU A 84 -12.41 -0.49 11.26
N LEU A 85 -11.46 -0.62 10.32
CA LEU A 85 -10.17 0.08 10.37
C LEU A 85 -9.93 0.84 9.10
N VAL A 86 -9.18 1.94 9.20
CA VAL A 86 -8.51 2.56 8.06
C VAL A 86 -7.01 2.58 8.33
N LEU A 87 -6.25 1.92 7.46
CA LEU A 87 -4.79 1.97 7.47
C LEU A 87 -4.30 3.03 6.49
N GLY A 88 -3.40 3.89 6.94
CA GLY A 88 -2.58 4.74 6.07
C GLY A 88 -1.23 4.09 5.83
N GLY A 89 -0.85 3.88 4.57
CA GLY A 89 0.46 3.34 4.20
C GLY A 89 1.57 4.31 4.54
N VAL A 90 2.59 3.86 5.28
CA VAL A 90 3.67 4.73 5.78
C VAL A 90 5.06 4.34 5.29
N ALA A 91 5.27 3.07 4.92
CA ALA A 91 6.57 2.59 4.45
C ALA A 91 6.43 1.26 3.70
N ARG A 92 7.50 0.89 3.02
CA ARG A 92 7.73 -0.45 2.48
C ARG A 92 8.81 -1.17 3.26
N ALA A 93 8.68 -2.48 3.38
CA ALA A 93 9.67 -3.31 4.08
C ALA A 93 9.85 -4.66 3.38
N ASP A 94 10.98 -5.30 3.67
CA ASP A 94 11.29 -6.66 3.25
C ASP A 94 11.26 -7.59 4.46
N ILE A 95 10.57 -8.71 4.35
CA ILE A 95 10.54 -9.75 5.38
C ILE A 95 11.90 -10.44 5.41
N VAL A 96 12.56 -10.38 6.54
CA VAL A 96 13.83 -11.08 6.76
C VAL A 96 13.58 -12.53 7.17
N ASP A 97 12.68 -12.72 8.13
CA ASP A 97 12.22 -14.03 8.58
C ASP A 97 10.89 -13.92 9.33
N GLU A 98 10.19 -15.03 9.39
CA GLU A 98 8.95 -15.15 10.16
C GLU A 98 9.24 -15.69 11.56
N LEU A 99 8.65 -15.08 12.57
CA LEU A 99 8.84 -15.49 13.95
C LEU A 99 8.06 -16.78 14.27
N PRO A 100 8.55 -17.59 15.24
CA PRO A 100 7.79 -18.72 15.76
C PRO A 100 6.40 -18.29 16.26
N PRO A 101 5.38 -19.15 16.13
CA PRO A 101 4.01 -18.81 16.52
C PRO A 101 3.89 -18.62 18.05
N ARG A 102 3.73 -17.36 18.47
CA ARG A 102 3.49 -16.98 19.88
C ARG A 102 2.12 -16.34 20.08
N ARG A 103 1.52 -15.91 18.98
CA ARG A 103 0.20 -15.27 18.90
C ARG A 103 -0.69 -16.05 17.95
N SER A 104 -1.97 -15.76 17.93
CA SER A 104 -2.92 -16.31 16.96
C SER A 104 -2.67 -15.78 15.54
N TYR A 105 -1.98 -14.65 15.43
CA TYR A 105 -1.56 -14.01 14.17
C TYR A 105 -0.06 -14.16 13.95
N ARG A 106 0.39 -13.83 12.74
CA ARG A 106 1.79 -13.96 12.30
C ARG A 106 2.57 -12.70 12.61
N GLU A 107 3.83 -12.88 13.02
CA GLU A 107 4.79 -11.80 13.23
C GLU A 107 6.06 -12.08 12.43
N VAL A 108 6.69 -11.02 11.94
CA VAL A 108 7.93 -11.10 11.15
C VAL A 108 9.00 -10.14 11.68
N ARG A 109 10.27 -10.49 11.44
CA ARG A 109 11.34 -9.49 11.40
C ARG A 109 11.35 -8.87 10.01
N ALA A 110 11.32 -7.55 9.94
CA ALA A 110 11.30 -6.84 8.68
C ALA A 110 12.35 -5.73 8.64
N ARG A 111 12.89 -5.49 7.46
CA ARG A 111 13.82 -4.42 7.17
C ARG A 111 13.10 -3.34 6.36
N LEU A 112 13.04 -2.13 6.88
CA LEU A 112 12.53 -0.99 6.12
C LEU A 112 13.37 -0.79 4.86
N LEU A 113 12.70 -0.63 3.74
CA LEU A 113 13.31 -0.32 2.46
C LEU A 113 13.34 1.20 2.30
N ARG A 114 14.47 1.69 1.83
CA ARG A 114 14.68 3.11 1.49
C ARG A 114 14.79 3.23 -0.01
N ASP A 115 14.41 4.37 -0.50
CA ASP A 115 14.61 4.71 -1.90
C ASP A 115 16.10 4.73 -2.23
N THR A 116 16.44 4.22 -3.41
CA THR A 116 17.80 4.32 -3.96
C THR A 116 18.08 5.75 -4.40
N ALA A 117 19.34 6.17 -4.32
CA ALA A 117 19.74 7.50 -4.76
C ALA A 117 19.44 7.70 -6.26
N THR A 118 18.83 8.83 -6.60
CA THR A 118 18.50 9.22 -7.97
C THR A 118 18.84 10.70 -8.18
N HIS A 119 19.11 11.12 -9.41
CA HIS A 119 19.39 12.50 -9.72
C HIS A 119 18.16 13.39 -9.49
N ALA A 120 18.27 14.37 -8.58
CA ALA A 120 17.17 15.23 -8.16
C ALA A 120 16.47 16.00 -9.30
N GLY A 121 17.24 16.52 -10.28
CA GLY A 121 16.69 17.27 -11.40
C GLY A 121 15.68 16.46 -12.23
N THR A 122 16.05 15.22 -12.59
CA THR A 122 15.17 14.32 -13.37
C THR A 122 13.87 13.99 -12.62
N LEU A 123 13.96 13.82 -11.29
CA LEU A 123 12.79 13.52 -10.47
C LEU A 123 11.78 14.68 -10.44
N HIS A 124 12.24 15.93 -10.44
CA HIS A 124 11.36 17.09 -10.44
C HIS A 124 10.59 17.22 -11.77
N ASP A 125 11.27 17.05 -12.91
CA ASP A 125 10.63 17.08 -14.22
C ASP A 125 9.55 16.00 -14.36
N CYS A 126 9.81 14.80 -13.87
CA CYS A 126 8.85 13.70 -13.88
C CYS A 126 7.68 13.95 -12.92
N ARG A 127 7.93 14.60 -11.78
CA ARG A 127 6.85 15.01 -10.88
C ARG A 127 5.90 16.00 -11.55
N ASP A 128 6.44 17.00 -12.24
CA ASP A 128 5.62 18.01 -12.93
C ASP A 128 4.73 17.37 -13.99
N GLN A 129 5.23 16.35 -14.70
CA GLN A 129 4.43 15.55 -15.63
C GLN A 129 3.31 14.76 -14.88
N LEU A 130 3.63 14.20 -13.71
CA LEU A 130 2.65 13.49 -12.90
C LEU A 130 1.55 14.43 -12.37
N VAL A 131 1.92 15.64 -11.95
CA VAL A 131 0.96 16.70 -11.58
C VAL A 131 0.04 17.02 -12.76
N ALA A 132 0.60 17.28 -13.94
CA ALA A 132 -0.18 17.64 -15.11
C ALA A 132 -1.19 16.55 -15.53
N ILE A 133 -0.76 15.28 -15.52
CA ILE A 133 -1.67 14.18 -15.88
C ILE A 133 -2.75 13.94 -14.81
N CYS A 134 -2.41 14.08 -13.53
CA CYS A 134 -3.37 13.99 -12.44
C CYS A 134 -4.41 15.12 -12.48
N ASP A 135 -4.01 16.33 -12.87
CA ASP A 135 -4.94 17.44 -13.06
C ASP A 135 -5.96 17.15 -14.18
N HIS A 136 -5.53 16.55 -15.29
CA HIS A 136 -6.44 16.13 -16.35
C HIS A 136 -7.40 15.01 -15.89
N ILE A 137 -6.89 13.98 -15.22
CA ILE A 137 -7.74 12.90 -14.68
C ILE A 137 -8.77 13.48 -13.70
N ALA A 138 -8.34 14.38 -12.81
CA ALA A 138 -9.18 14.99 -11.79
C ALA A 138 -10.35 15.81 -12.37
N GLN A 139 -10.23 16.32 -13.59
CA GLN A 139 -11.33 17.00 -14.28
C GLN A 139 -12.39 16.05 -14.83
N LEU A 140 -12.04 14.77 -14.99
CA LEU A 140 -12.89 13.75 -15.63
C LEU A 140 -13.58 12.81 -14.61
N VAL A 141 -13.20 12.89 -13.33
CA VAL A 141 -13.71 11.99 -12.29
C VAL A 141 -14.35 12.77 -11.14
N GLU A 142 -15.41 12.22 -10.54
CA GLU A 142 -15.96 12.77 -9.30
C GLU A 142 -14.94 12.62 -8.17
N GLY A 143 -14.80 13.65 -7.32
CA GLY A 143 -13.85 13.65 -6.22
C GLY A 143 -12.39 13.82 -6.65
N GLY A 144 -12.11 14.24 -7.88
CA GLY A 144 -10.77 14.43 -8.43
C GLY A 144 -9.88 15.39 -7.65
N GLU A 145 -10.45 16.28 -6.80
CA GLU A 145 -9.67 17.16 -5.91
C GLU A 145 -8.74 16.38 -4.98
N ALA A 146 -9.17 15.21 -4.49
CA ALA A 146 -8.33 14.37 -3.66
C ALA A 146 -7.06 13.91 -4.40
N LEU A 147 -7.15 13.60 -5.71
CA LEU A 147 -6.01 13.23 -6.53
C LEU A 147 -5.02 14.41 -6.71
N ARG A 148 -5.54 15.63 -6.88
CA ARG A 148 -4.70 16.85 -6.96
C ARG A 148 -3.95 17.09 -5.67
N GLU A 149 -4.59 16.89 -4.53
CA GLU A 149 -3.96 17.08 -3.21
C GLU A 149 -2.78 16.12 -3.00
N LEU A 150 -2.91 14.85 -3.43
CA LEU A 150 -1.87 13.82 -3.32
C LEU A 150 -0.56 14.19 -4.04
N VAL A 151 -0.62 14.92 -5.15
CA VAL A 151 0.59 15.27 -5.95
C VAL A 151 1.23 16.60 -5.55
N ARG A 152 0.57 17.41 -4.71
CA ARG A 152 1.06 18.74 -4.33
C ARG A 152 2.09 18.71 -3.22
N SER A 153 2.07 17.72 -2.36
CA SER A 153 2.94 17.60 -1.18
C SER A 153 3.84 16.37 -1.28
N GLY A 154 4.99 16.42 -0.63
CA GLY A 154 5.93 15.30 -0.51
C GLY A 154 7.02 15.27 -1.60
N GLU A 155 7.93 14.34 -1.41
CA GLU A 155 9.00 14.04 -2.35
C GLU A 155 8.44 13.35 -3.62
N PRO A 156 9.10 13.44 -4.78
CA PRO A 156 8.58 12.88 -6.02
C PRO A 156 8.21 11.39 -5.96
N GLY A 157 9.01 10.58 -5.25
CA GLY A 157 8.72 9.15 -5.05
C GLY A 157 7.49 8.89 -4.19
N GLU A 158 7.24 9.73 -3.18
CA GLU A 158 6.06 9.67 -2.31
C GLU A 158 4.79 10.06 -3.10
N CYS A 159 4.90 11.08 -3.95
CA CYS A 159 3.81 11.47 -4.85
C CYS A 159 3.42 10.32 -5.80
N ALA A 160 4.41 9.64 -6.39
CA ALA A 160 4.16 8.50 -7.27
C ALA A 160 3.47 7.35 -6.53
N ASP A 161 3.91 7.03 -5.31
CA ASP A 161 3.29 6.00 -4.48
C ASP A 161 1.82 6.33 -4.15
N ALA A 162 1.55 7.57 -3.73
CA ALA A 162 0.20 8.02 -3.38
C ALA A 162 -0.75 8.02 -4.60
N VAL A 163 -0.27 8.50 -5.76
CA VAL A 163 -1.02 8.44 -7.01
C VAL A 163 -1.28 7.00 -7.43
N ALA A 164 -0.25 6.15 -7.41
CA ALA A 164 -0.40 4.74 -7.74
C ALA A 164 -1.42 4.04 -6.82
N ALA A 165 -1.38 4.34 -5.52
CA ALA A 165 -2.36 3.82 -4.56
C ALA A 165 -3.80 4.23 -4.90
N ALA A 166 -4.00 5.43 -5.46
CA ALA A 166 -5.31 5.94 -5.83
C ALA A 166 -5.84 5.37 -7.15
N ILE A 167 -4.98 5.24 -8.19
CA ILE A 167 -5.43 4.93 -9.55
C ILE A 167 -5.19 3.48 -10.00
N VAL A 168 -4.18 2.78 -9.44
CA VAL A 168 -3.82 1.43 -9.87
C VAL A 168 -4.74 0.42 -9.20
N ARG A 169 -5.48 -0.36 -9.99
CA ARG A 169 -6.40 -1.40 -9.49
C ARG A 169 -5.77 -2.80 -9.54
N ASP A 170 -4.88 -3.02 -10.49
CA ASP A 170 -4.19 -4.30 -10.65
C ASP A 170 -3.27 -4.57 -9.46
N VAL A 171 -3.52 -5.69 -8.78
CA VAL A 171 -2.80 -6.04 -7.55
C VAL A 171 -1.35 -6.48 -7.83
N ASP A 172 -1.10 -7.10 -9.00
CA ASP A 172 0.25 -7.48 -9.41
C ASP A 172 1.09 -6.24 -9.70
N GLU A 173 0.48 -5.25 -10.34
CA GLU A 173 1.13 -3.98 -10.59
C GLU A 173 1.43 -3.21 -9.30
N ARG A 174 0.49 -3.19 -8.35
CA ARG A 174 0.73 -2.62 -7.02
C ARG A 174 1.89 -3.33 -6.31
N GLN A 175 1.98 -4.65 -6.42
CA GLN A 175 3.06 -5.42 -5.82
C GLN A 175 4.41 -5.06 -6.45
N ARG A 176 4.49 -4.94 -7.79
CA ARG A 176 5.72 -4.49 -8.49
C ARG A 176 6.16 -3.10 -8.04
N LEU A 177 5.22 -2.17 -7.90
CA LEU A 177 5.50 -0.81 -7.40
C LEU A 177 5.97 -0.82 -5.94
N LEU A 178 5.40 -1.68 -5.10
CA LEU A 178 5.84 -1.84 -3.71
C LEU A 178 7.28 -2.39 -3.63
N GLU A 179 7.65 -3.31 -4.51
CA GLU A 179 8.99 -3.93 -4.61
C GLU A 179 10.05 -2.99 -5.17
N CYS A 180 9.64 -1.97 -5.93
CA CYS A 180 10.56 -1.05 -6.60
C CYS A 180 11.10 0.00 -5.64
N GLN A 181 12.43 0.01 -5.39
CA GLN A 181 13.10 1.00 -4.55
C GLN A 181 13.61 2.22 -5.34
N CYS A 182 13.58 2.18 -6.67
CA CYS A 182 14.00 3.32 -7.50
C CYS A 182 12.85 4.30 -7.69
N PRO A 183 12.91 5.54 -7.14
CA PRO A 183 11.86 6.54 -7.30
C PRO A 183 11.55 6.85 -8.76
N GLN A 184 12.59 6.99 -9.59
CA GLN A 184 12.43 7.28 -11.01
C GLN A 184 11.58 6.21 -11.71
N THR A 185 11.92 4.93 -11.51
CA THR A 185 11.17 3.81 -12.11
C THR A 185 9.71 3.78 -11.64
N ARG A 186 9.45 4.12 -10.36
CA ARG A 186 8.06 4.20 -9.85
C ARG A 186 7.28 5.33 -10.49
N ILE A 187 7.91 6.52 -10.64
CA ILE A 187 7.28 7.68 -11.28
C ILE A 187 6.97 7.35 -12.73
N ASP A 188 7.95 6.85 -13.50
CA ASP A 188 7.78 6.51 -14.92
C ASP A 188 6.63 5.50 -15.09
N ARG A 189 6.61 4.48 -14.26
CA ARG A 189 5.54 3.48 -14.30
C ARG A 189 4.17 4.05 -13.92
N THR A 190 4.13 4.91 -12.91
CA THR A 190 2.88 5.57 -12.50
C THR A 190 2.37 6.51 -13.59
N LEU A 191 3.26 7.24 -14.29
CA LEU A 191 2.91 8.06 -15.46
C LEU A 191 2.30 7.23 -16.59
N GLU A 192 2.90 6.09 -16.92
CA GLU A 192 2.34 5.17 -17.94
C GLU A 192 0.92 4.71 -17.57
N LEU A 193 0.72 4.31 -16.30
CA LEU A 193 -0.58 3.84 -15.80
C LEU A 193 -1.61 4.97 -15.76
N ALA A 194 -1.20 6.17 -15.36
CA ALA A 194 -2.05 7.35 -15.37
C ALA A 194 -2.44 7.76 -16.80
N GLY A 195 -1.50 7.68 -17.75
CA GLY A 195 -1.76 7.91 -19.17
C GLY A 195 -2.76 6.92 -19.76
N ALA A 196 -2.62 5.64 -19.42
CA ALA A 196 -3.58 4.61 -19.82
C ALA A 196 -4.98 4.82 -19.19
N LEU A 197 -5.05 5.29 -17.96
CA LEU A 197 -6.31 5.67 -17.32
C LEU A 197 -6.94 6.87 -18.00
N LEU A 198 -6.18 7.93 -18.24
CA LEU A 198 -6.66 9.12 -18.93
C LEU A 198 -7.22 8.81 -20.32
N GLY A 199 -6.53 7.94 -21.09
CA GLY A 199 -7.01 7.46 -22.39
C GLY A 199 -8.37 6.76 -22.30
N ARG A 200 -8.63 6.00 -21.25
CA ARG A 200 -9.94 5.34 -21.02
C ARG A 200 -11.05 6.29 -20.58
N LEU A 201 -10.70 7.36 -19.89
CA LEU A 201 -11.66 8.37 -19.40
C LEU A 201 -12.00 9.41 -20.47
N SER A 202 -11.15 9.57 -21.49
CA SER A 202 -11.36 10.57 -22.54
C SER A 202 -12.54 10.16 -23.45
N PRO A 203 -13.52 11.07 -23.71
CA PRO A 203 -14.69 10.77 -24.53
C PRO A 203 -14.39 10.52 -26.02
N TYR A 204 -13.15 10.71 -26.46
CA TYR A 204 -12.71 10.50 -27.85
C TYR A 204 -11.99 9.17 -28.08
N SER A 205 -12.01 8.24 -27.11
CA SER A 205 -11.46 6.90 -27.28
C SER A 205 -12.52 5.96 -27.83
N ASN A 206 -12.84 6.08 -29.12
CA ASN A 206 -13.58 5.11 -29.93
C ASN A 206 -12.75 4.73 -31.16
#